data_16f5409b7230b626eb84a641efbc94e5
#
_entry.id   16f5409b7230b626eb84a641efbc94e5
#
_cell.length_a   1.000
_cell.length_b   1.000
_cell.length_c   1.000
_cell.angle_alpha   90.00
_cell.angle_beta   90.00
_cell.angle_gamma   90.00
#
_symmetry.space_group_name_H-M   'P 1'
#
loop_
_entity.id
_entity.type
_entity.pdbx_description
1 polymer ?
#
loop_
_entity_poly.entity_id
_entity_poly.type
_entity_poly.pdbx_seq_one_letter_code
_entity_poly.pdbx_strand_id
1 'polypeptide(L)'
;MNEQIETLVANSRLAFIQGKYQEALDIAKEAIKMDSNNADAYLCAGNANMSFEKYDEAIKYYERATECEPENGDRYFHLGYALATNSQSAEAIATFAKADEMGCSPEVTGQLYKILGMLCFDLKKYDDAIVNLCKAETIIGIDIEILQRKALSYGMLGEYTKGLEVANQIKLFAPSEYLGYRIAKEILLLQNRNEEAEEEIDRAERFSRPCMDFFIDKISLELAKYTQDKEKEHYRRALAYINDSLYAIKPEVQNVVDAYINAAEVYVQLEDGDMATNCLGAAENPIDSFNEGFSINKMESKENAGPIMRPSDREINRAVEEARRKYGDRRIEQMGRERERNAFRNQNASIDHLTPIDKTDEYTFEKLDNSVEPIYSQDNLDQINRLYVAAYTLKKEPEHIKLYASRLAKSPNQANQYIGKYSLIKALKEEGYEKIEEEYEDLIKFFRNQSIKDPTDLAAVSFRVQCYIDVKDFDNAEKLCSLLSDELKNPLLEEINKAKTGGTE
;
A
#
# COMPACT_ATOMS: atom_id res chain seq x y z
N MET A 1 4.54 -45.42 32.83
CA MET A 1 4.89 -45.08 31.40
C MET A 1 3.96 -44.00 30.85
N ASN A 2 2.64 -44.13 30.90
CA ASN A 2 1.72 -43.05 30.43
C ASN A 2 1.88 -41.75 31.21
N GLU A 3 1.98 -41.80 32.55
CA GLU A 3 2.16 -40.62 33.41
C GLU A 3 3.47 -39.83 33.10
N GLN A 4 4.51 -40.53 32.73
CA GLN A 4 5.80 -39.90 32.32
C GLN A 4 5.65 -39.19 30.98
N ILE A 5 4.94 -39.78 30.02
CA ILE A 5 4.68 -39.19 28.69
C ILE A 5 3.77 -37.95 28.83
N GLU A 6 2.70 -38.04 29.60
CA GLU A 6 1.84 -36.91 29.91
C GLU A 6 2.59 -35.73 30.55
N THR A 7 3.54 -36.07 31.47
CA THR A 7 4.41 -35.08 32.09
C THR A 7 5.34 -34.42 31.07
N LEU A 8 5.93 -35.20 30.14
CA LEU A 8 6.77 -34.64 29.08
C LEU A 8 5.98 -33.73 28.13
N VAL A 9 4.77 -34.15 27.73
CA VAL A 9 3.89 -33.33 26.89
C VAL A 9 3.51 -32.03 27.59
N ALA A 10 3.17 -32.09 28.89
CA ALA A 10 2.86 -30.90 29.68
C ALA A 10 4.08 -29.97 29.82
N ASN A 11 5.26 -30.52 30.05
CA ASN A 11 6.50 -29.74 30.12
C ASN A 11 6.86 -29.11 28.76
N SER A 12 6.65 -29.82 27.66
CA SER A 12 6.85 -29.27 26.33
C SER A 12 5.91 -28.07 26.04
N ARG A 13 4.63 -28.20 26.39
CA ARG A 13 3.67 -27.09 26.31
C ARG A 13 4.09 -25.91 27.18
N LEU A 14 4.56 -26.16 28.40
CA LEU A 14 5.03 -25.13 29.32
C LEU A 14 6.28 -24.41 28.75
N ALA A 15 7.24 -25.15 28.24
CA ALA A 15 8.44 -24.58 27.59
C ALA A 15 8.06 -23.73 26.37
N PHE A 16 7.10 -24.18 25.56
CA PHE A 16 6.56 -23.44 24.43
C PHE A 16 5.95 -22.09 24.86
N ILE A 17 5.10 -22.08 25.89
CA ILE A 17 4.48 -20.86 26.45
C ILE A 17 5.55 -19.89 26.98
N GLN A 18 6.65 -20.41 27.48
CA GLN A 18 7.80 -19.61 27.96
C GLN A 18 8.69 -19.07 26.83
N GLY A 19 8.35 -19.32 25.54
CA GLY A 19 9.17 -18.94 24.40
C GLY A 19 10.43 -19.81 24.18
N LYS A 20 10.60 -20.88 24.94
CA LYS A 20 11.71 -21.80 24.84
C LYS A 20 11.45 -22.88 23.79
N TYR A 21 11.32 -22.48 22.55
CA TYR A 21 10.85 -23.35 21.47
C TYR A 21 11.76 -24.55 21.21
N GLN A 22 13.10 -24.39 21.37
CA GLN A 22 14.02 -25.50 21.19
C GLN A 22 13.87 -26.55 22.31
N GLU A 23 13.75 -26.11 23.58
CA GLU A 23 13.52 -26.98 24.73
C GLU A 23 12.17 -27.73 24.55
N ALA A 24 11.11 -27.02 24.11
CA ALA A 24 9.82 -27.61 23.83
C ALA A 24 9.91 -28.72 22.76
N LEU A 25 10.66 -28.47 21.69
CA LEU A 25 10.87 -29.45 20.62
C LEU A 25 11.63 -30.68 21.11
N ASP A 26 12.68 -30.50 21.91
CA ASP A 26 13.52 -31.60 22.40
C ASP A 26 12.73 -32.49 23.37
N ILE A 27 11.93 -31.89 24.28
CA ILE A 27 11.04 -32.62 25.17
C ILE A 27 9.94 -33.36 24.38
N ALA A 28 9.35 -32.73 23.37
CA ALA A 28 8.35 -33.39 22.51
C ALA A 28 8.93 -34.60 21.78
N LYS A 29 10.16 -34.49 21.26
CA LYS A 29 10.87 -35.62 20.63
C LYS A 29 11.18 -36.75 21.61
N GLU A 30 11.45 -36.43 22.89
CA GLU A 30 11.63 -37.45 23.90
C GLU A 30 10.32 -38.20 24.17
N ALA A 31 9.20 -37.48 24.29
CA ALA A 31 7.87 -38.09 24.41
C ALA A 31 7.53 -39.00 23.20
N ILE A 32 7.81 -38.57 21.96
CA ILE A 32 7.63 -39.37 20.73
C ILE A 32 8.49 -40.65 20.74
N LYS A 33 9.72 -40.61 21.26
CA LYS A 33 10.56 -41.80 21.40
C LYS A 33 9.99 -42.80 22.39
N MET A 34 9.32 -42.34 23.43
CA MET A 34 8.69 -43.20 24.43
C MET A 34 7.37 -43.80 23.95
N ASP A 35 6.60 -43.03 23.18
CA ASP A 35 5.37 -43.45 22.55
C ASP A 35 5.19 -42.80 21.17
N SER A 36 5.43 -43.60 20.15
CA SER A 36 5.33 -43.17 18.74
C SER A 36 3.89 -42.99 18.26
N ASN A 37 2.89 -43.29 19.09
CA ASN A 37 1.46 -43.08 18.78
C ASN A 37 0.82 -41.94 19.56
N ASN A 38 1.60 -41.14 20.27
CA ASN A 38 1.11 -40.02 21.06
C ASN A 38 0.90 -38.79 20.19
N ALA A 39 -0.34 -38.51 19.79
CA ALA A 39 -0.72 -37.36 18.95
C ALA A 39 -0.32 -36.00 19.57
N ASP A 40 -0.46 -35.86 20.89
CA ASP A 40 -0.12 -34.62 21.59
C ASP A 40 1.37 -34.30 21.56
N ALA A 41 2.23 -35.32 21.61
CA ALA A 41 3.68 -35.13 21.49
C ALA A 41 4.05 -34.63 20.07
N TYR A 42 3.42 -35.20 19.03
CA TYR A 42 3.58 -34.70 17.65
C TYR A 42 3.05 -33.29 17.48
N LEU A 43 1.89 -32.97 18.09
CA LEU A 43 1.36 -31.60 18.08
C LEU A 43 2.34 -30.61 18.71
N CYS A 44 2.95 -30.93 19.85
CA CYS A 44 3.94 -30.08 20.51
C CYS A 44 5.18 -29.86 19.61
N ALA A 45 5.66 -30.92 18.94
CA ALA A 45 6.80 -30.82 18.02
C ALA A 45 6.45 -29.98 16.79
N GLY A 46 5.24 -30.11 16.25
CA GLY A 46 4.70 -29.29 15.17
C GLY A 46 4.64 -27.82 15.54
N ASN A 47 4.04 -27.49 16.69
CA ASN A 47 3.96 -26.12 17.19
C ASN A 47 5.34 -25.46 17.35
N ALA A 48 6.32 -26.17 17.89
CA ALA A 48 7.68 -25.67 18.03
C ALA A 48 8.33 -25.37 16.66
N ASN A 49 8.12 -26.22 15.64
CA ASN A 49 8.62 -25.98 14.30
C ASN A 49 7.89 -24.81 13.60
N MET A 50 6.60 -24.60 13.84
CA MET A 50 5.87 -23.41 13.39
C MET A 50 6.52 -22.12 13.90
N SER A 51 6.95 -22.08 15.18
CA SER A 51 7.62 -20.91 15.77
C SER A 51 9.04 -20.69 15.21
N PHE A 52 9.65 -21.69 14.59
CA PHE A 52 10.91 -21.57 13.86
C PHE A 52 10.72 -21.29 12.37
N GLU A 53 9.46 -21.09 11.92
CA GLU A 53 9.11 -20.94 10.50
C GLU A 53 9.50 -22.14 9.63
N LYS A 54 9.71 -23.33 10.27
CA LYS A 54 10.01 -24.58 9.60
C LYS A 54 8.72 -25.32 9.24
N TYR A 55 7.98 -24.72 8.29
CA TYR A 55 6.63 -25.17 7.96
C TYR A 55 6.57 -26.60 7.41
N ASP A 56 7.54 -27.00 6.58
CA ASP A 56 7.57 -28.36 6.02
C ASP A 56 7.80 -29.42 7.11
N GLU A 57 8.62 -29.12 8.12
CA GLU A 57 8.81 -30.00 9.27
C GLU A 57 7.58 -30.01 10.18
N ALA A 58 6.95 -28.86 10.39
CA ALA A 58 5.72 -28.77 11.17
C ALA A 58 4.60 -29.61 10.52
N ILE A 59 4.41 -29.52 9.20
CA ILE A 59 3.44 -30.31 8.43
C ILE A 59 3.65 -31.80 8.68
N LYS A 60 4.88 -32.33 8.59
CA LYS A 60 5.18 -33.75 8.84
C LYS A 60 4.78 -34.19 10.25
N TYR A 61 5.03 -33.34 11.24
CA TYR A 61 4.63 -33.65 12.62
C TYR A 61 3.11 -33.62 12.79
N TYR A 62 2.42 -32.69 12.17
CA TYR A 62 0.94 -32.62 12.22
C TYR A 62 0.28 -33.74 11.43
N GLU A 63 0.86 -34.18 10.30
CA GLU A 63 0.42 -35.39 9.57
C GLU A 63 0.49 -36.62 10.49
N ARG A 64 1.59 -36.79 11.21
CA ARG A 64 1.72 -37.88 12.19
C ARG A 64 0.69 -37.77 13.33
N ALA A 65 0.39 -36.55 13.77
CA ALA A 65 -0.65 -36.33 14.78
C ALA A 65 -2.05 -36.74 14.27
N THR A 66 -2.38 -36.44 12.99
CA THR A 66 -3.65 -36.88 12.36
C THR A 66 -3.72 -38.39 12.13
N GLU A 67 -2.58 -39.03 11.85
CA GLU A 67 -2.52 -40.52 11.76
C GLU A 67 -2.76 -41.19 13.10
N CYS A 68 -2.28 -40.60 14.20
CA CYS A 68 -2.50 -41.12 15.56
C CYS A 68 -3.94 -40.94 16.04
N GLU A 69 -4.60 -39.85 15.67
CA GLU A 69 -5.98 -39.50 16.06
C GLU A 69 -6.81 -39.07 14.85
N PRO A 70 -7.19 -40.02 13.95
CA PRO A 70 -7.83 -39.69 12.68
C PRO A 70 -9.28 -39.16 12.80
N GLU A 71 -9.92 -39.32 13.96
CA GLU A 71 -11.27 -38.80 14.22
C GLU A 71 -11.28 -37.46 15.00
N ASN A 72 -10.11 -36.89 15.25
CA ASN A 72 -9.98 -35.65 16.01
C ASN A 72 -9.80 -34.46 15.05
N GLY A 73 -10.85 -33.63 14.87
CA GLY A 73 -10.83 -32.46 13.99
C GLY A 73 -9.76 -31.43 14.34
N ASP A 74 -9.41 -31.27 15.62
CA ASP A 74 -8.38 -30.31 16.05
C ASP A 74 -7.00 -30.66 15.48
N ARG A 75 -6.69 -31.97 15.23
CA ARG A 75 -5.43 -32.37 14.60
C ARG A 75 -5.36 -31.91 13.14
N TYR A 76 -6.46 -32.06 12.40
CA TYR A 76 -6.57 -31.57 11.02
C TYR A 76 -6.57 -30.04 10.96
N PHE A 77 -7.11 -29.36 11.96
CA PHE A 77 -7.01 -27.90 12.03
C PHE A 77 -5.55 -27.45 12.09
N HIS A 78 -4.71 -28.01 12.95
CA HIS A 78 -3.31 -27.67 13.05
C HIS A 78 -2.52 -27.98 11.76
N LEU A 79 -2.83 -29.10 11.11
CA LEU A 79 -2.27 -29.45 9.80
C LEU A 79 -2.68 -28.42 8.73
N GLY A 80 -3.98 -28.12 8.65
CA GLY A 80 -4.51 -27.12 7.70
C GLY A 80 -3.92 -25.73 7.92
N TYR A 81 -3.69 -25.34 9.19
CA TYR A 81 -3.05 -24.07 9.51
C TYR A 81 -1.59 -24.01 9.04
N ALA A 82 -0.82 -25.08 9.24
CA ALA A 82 0.54 -25.15 8.75
C ALA A 82 0.63 -25.14 7.22
N LEU A 83 -0.27 -25.86 6.54
CA LEU A 83 -0.38 -25.86 5.07
C LEU A 83 -0.74 -24.46 4.54
N ALA A 84 -1.68 -23.76 5.19
CA ALA A 84 -2.05 -22.40 4.83
C ALA A 84 -0.87 -21.43 4.96
N THR A 85 -0.14 -21.51 6.09
CA THR A 85 1.05 -20.68 6.33
C THR A 85 2.18 -20.99 5.34
N ASN A 86 2.29 -22.24 4.90
CA ASN A 86 3.25 -22.68 3.87
C ASN A 86 2.77 -22.39 2.43
N SER A 87 1.75 -21.55 2.28
CA SER A 87 1.18 -21.17 0.96
C SER A 87 0.55 -22.31 0.15
N GLN A 88 0.27 -23.46 0.78
CA GLN A 88 -0.42 -24.61 0.19
C GLN A 88 -1.94 -24.48 0.37
N SER A 89 -2.52 -23.39 -0.15
CA SER A 89 -3.91 -23.00 0.12
C SER A 89 -4.96 -24.04 -0.29
N ALA A 90 -4.75 -24.76 -1.40
CA ALA A 90 -5.70 -25.77 -1.86
C ALA A 90 -5.76 -26.97 -0.92
N GLU A 91 -4.61 -27.46 -0.46
CA GLU A 91 -4.48 -28.56 0.49
C GLU A 91 -4.98 -28.16 1.87
N ALA A 92 -4.70 -26.91 2.28
CA ALA A 92 -5.22 -26.34 3.53
C ALA A 92 -6.75 -26.36 3.57
N ILE A 93 -7.42 -25.90 2.50
CA ILE A 93 -8.88 -25.89 2.42
C ILE A 93 -9.46 -27.31 2.51
N ALA A 94 -8.87 -28.27 1.80
CA ALA A 94 -9.28 -29.66 1.86
C ALA A 94 -9.11 -30.25 3.28
N THR A 95 -8.00 -29.90 3.94
CA THR A 95 -7.70 -30.33 5.29
C THR A 95 -8.63 -29.70 6.32
N PHE A 96 -8.97 -28.41 6.19
CA PHE A 96 -9.96 -27.75 7.03
C PHE A 96 -11.37 -28.31 6.82
N ALA A 97 -11.75 -28.67 5.60
CA ALA A 97 -13.02 -29.35 5.34
C ALA A 97 -13.09 -30.69 6.11
N LYS A 98 -11.98 -31.43 6.14
CA LYS A 98 -11.88 -32.67 6.91
C LYS A 98 -11.91 -32.39 8.43
N ALA A 99 -11.30 -31.32 8.90
CA ALA A 99 -11.38 -30.89 10.30
C ALA A 99 -12.83 -30.61 10.73
N ASP A 100 -13.58 -29.92 9.87
CA ASP A 100 -15.00 -29.61 10.10
C ASP A 100 -15.87 -30.88 10.12
N GLU A 101 -15.61 -31.82 9.20
CA GLU A 101 -16.29 -33.12 9.14
C GLU A 101 -16.04 -33.99 10.38
N MET A 102 -14.81 -34.04 10.88
CA MET A 102 -14.44 -34.77 12.09
C MET A 102 -14.91 -34.10 13.37
N GLY A 103 -15.23 -32.82 13.32
CA GLY A 103 -15.64 -32.00 14.45
C GLY A 103 -14.46 -31.48 15.27
N CYS A 104 -14.38 -30.17 15.38
CA CYS A 104 -13.40 -29.49 16.21
C CYS A 104 -13.97 -29.10 17.57
N SER A 105 -13.07 -28.88 18.55
CA SER A 105 -13.43 -28.25 19.81
C SER A 105 -14.02 -26.84 19.56
N PRO A 106 -14.90 -26.34 20.47
CA PRO A 106 -15.52 -25.02 20.30
C PRO A 106 -14.47 -23.89 20.12
N GLU A 107 -13.35 -23.99 20.80
CA GLU A 107 -12.26 -23.01 20.77
C GLU A 107 -11.58 -22.98 19.39
N VAL A 108 -11.50 -24.12 18.71
CA VAL A 108 -10.85 -24.27 17.38
C VAL A 108 -11.85 -23.96 16.26
N THR A 109 -13.11 -24.33 16.40
CA THR A 109 -14.13 -24.19 15.35
C THR A 109 -14.26 -22.75 14.83
N GLY A 110 -14.24 -21.76 15.72
CA GLY A 110 -14.30 -20.35 15.33
C GLY A 110 -13.09 -19.92 14.51
N GLN A 111 -11.90 -20.33 14.94
CA GLN A 111 -10.64 -20.03 14.23
C GLN A 111 -10.57 -20.76 12.88
N LEU A 112 -11.04 -21.99 12.80
CA LEU A 112 -11.15 -22.76 11.55
C LEU A 112 -11.96 -22.00 10.51
N TYR A 113 -13.17 -21.56 10.84
CA TYR A 113 -13.99 -20.80 9.90
C TYR A 113 -13.42 -19.42 9.57
N LYS A 114 -12.75 -18.75 10.52
CA LYS A 114 -12.06 -17.48 10.25
C LYS A 114 -10.97 -17.68 9.20
N ILE A 115 -10.06 -18.62 9.41
CA ILE A 115 -8.94 -18.88 8.49
C ILE A 115 -9.46 -19.38 7.15
N LEU A 116 -10.43 -20.28 7.14
CA LEU A 116 -11.04 -20.80 5.91
C LEU A 116 -11.69 -19.66 5.09
N GLY A 117 -12.40 -18.75 5.77
CA GLY A 117 -12.97 -17.57 5.13
C GLY A 117 -11.93 -16.65 4.54
N MET A 118 -10.80 -16.43 5.23
CA MET A 118 -9.68 -15.63 4.74
C MET A 118 -9.02 -16.27 3.50
N LEU A 119 -8.76 -17.58 3.54
CA LEU A 119 -8.21 -18.31 2.40
C LEU A 119 -9.16 -18.26 1.18
N CYS A 120 -10.46 -18.41 1.40
CA CYS A 120 -11.45 -18.28 0.33
C CYS A 120 -11.43 -16.87 -0.28
N PHE A 121 -11.28 -15.83 0.54
CA PHE A 121 -11.14 -14.46 0.06
C PHE A 121 -9.89 -14.29 -0.81
N ASP A 122 -8.72 -14.76 -0.34
CA ASP A 122 -7.46 -14.65 -1.06
C ASP A 122 -7.48 -15.42 -2.40
N LEU A 123 -8.24 -16.51 -2.46
CA LEU A 123 -8.51 -17.27 -3.69
C LEU A 123 -9.67 -16.67 -4.53
N LYS A 124 -10.17 -15.51 -4.18
CA LYS A 124 -11.28 -14.80 -4.86
C LYS A 124 -12.61 -15.58 -4.88
N LYS A 125 -12.79 -16.53 -3.96
CA LYS A 125 -14.04 -17.27 -3.75
C LYS A 125 -14.90 -16.53 -2.71
N TYR A 126 -15.41 -15.38 -3.11
CA TYR A 126 -16.02 -14.42 -2.19
C TYR A 126 -17.32 -14.92 -1.53
N ASP A 127 -18.12 -15.73 -2.25
CA ASP A 127 -19.33 -16.37 -1.68
C ASP A 127 -18.96 -17.31 -0.52
N ASP A 128 -17.98 -18.20 -0.75
CA ASP A 128 -17.50 -19.14 0.26
C ASP A 128 -16.82 -18.39 1.43
N ALA A 129 -16.11 -17.30 1.13
CA ALA A 129 -15.51 -16.44 2.15
C ALA A 129 -16.58 -15.87 3.08
N ILE A 130 -17.66 -15.28 2.55
CA ILE A 130 -18.77 -14.73 3.34
C ILE A 130 -19.42 -15.80 4.22
N VAL A 131 -19.69 -16.98 3.66
CA VAL A 131 -20.32 -18.08 4.42
C VAL A 131 -19.47 -18.47 5.63
N ASN A 132 -18.16 -18.66 5.42
CA ASN A 132 -17.26 -19.06 6.49
C ASN A 132 -17.03 -17.93 7.50
N LEU A 133 -16.85 -16.67 7.02
CA LEU A 133 -16.69 -15.51 7.90
C LEU A 133 -17.94 -15.25 8.75
N CYS A 134 -19.15 -15.48 8.23
CA CYS A 134 -20.38 -15.39 9.02
C CYS A 134 -20.46 -16.48 10.09
N LYS A 135 -20.03 -17.71 9.79
CA LYS A 135 -19.94 -18.77 10.81
C LYS A 135 -18.92 -18.39 11.89
N ALA A 136 -17.76 -17.90 11.50
CA ALA A 136 -16.73 -17.43 12.43
C ALA A 136 -17.26 -16.31 13.34
N GLU A 137 -17.90 -15.29 12.77
CA GLU A 137 -18.49 -14.17 13.51
C GLU A 137 -19.54 -14.64 14.53
N THR A 138 -20.33 -15.66 14.18
CA THR A 138 -21.35 -16.22 15.09
C THR A 138 -20.71 -16.89 16.32
N ILE A 139 -19.52 -17.48 16.17
CA ILE A 139 -18.82 -18.23 17.22
C ILE A 139 -17.87 -17.34 18.01
N ILE A 140 -17.04 -16.55 17.32
CA ILE A 140 -16.00 -15.70 17.93
C ILE A 140 -16.61 -14.39 18.43
N GLY A 141 -17.67 -13.89 17.79
CA GLY A 141 -18.21 -12.56 17.99
C GLY A 141 -17.58 -11.53 17.05
N ILE A 142 -17.61 -10.26 17.47
CA ILE A 142 -17.09 -9.15 16.65
C ILE A 142 -15.56 -9.22 16.58
N ASP A 143 -15.06 -9.39 15.36
CA ASP A 143 -13.63 -9.36 15.04
C ASP A 143 -13.44 -8.46 13.79
N ILE A 144 -12.58 -7.46 13.92
CA ILE A 144 -12.37 -6.44 12.87
C ILE A 144 -11.87 -7.06 11.58
N GLU A 145 -11.00 -8.07 11.65
CA GLU A 145 -10.45 -8.74 10.48
C GLU A 145 -11.52 -9.55 9.73
N ILE A 146 -12.43 -10.22 10.50
CA ILE A 146 -13.60 -10.89 9.92
C ILE A 146 -14.49 -9.87 9.21
N LEU A 147 -14.82 -8.76 9.86
CA LEU A 147 -15.67 -7.72 9.28
C LEU A 147 -15.01 -7.09 8.03
N GLN A 148 -13.72 -6.83 8.07
CA GLN A 148 -12.97 -6.29 6.92
C GLN A 148 -13.09 -7.20 5.71
N ARG A 149 -12.72 -8.49 5.84
CA ARG A 149 -12.77 -9.45 4.72
C ARG A 149 -14.20 -9.67 4.22
N LYS A 150 -15.17 -9.67 5.13
CA LYS A 150 -16.60 -9.80 4.81
C LYS A 150 -17.10 -8.59 4.01
N ALA A 151 -16.76 -7.35 4.43
CA ALA A 151 -17.16 -6.13 3.71
C ALA A 151 -16.58 -6.09 2.30
N LEU A 152 -15.29 -6.39 2.17
CA LEU A 152 -14.62 -6.44 0.86
C LEU A 152 -15.18 -7.56 -0.01
N SER A 153 -15.50 -8.74 0.54
CA SER A 153 -16.14 -9.83 -0.21
C SER A 153 -17.49 -9.41 -0.79
N TYR A 154 -18.34 -8.73 0.00
CA TYR A 154 -19.59 -8.16 -0.52
C TYR A 154 -19.35 -7.13 -1.62
N GLY A 155 -18.35 -6.25 -1.48
CA GLY A 155 -17.95 -5.30 -2.50
C GLY A 155 -17.56 -5.98 -3.82
N MET A 156 -16.74 -7.03 -3.74
CA MET A 156 -16.28 -7.78 -4.92
C MET A 156 -17.39 -8.59 -5.62
N LEU A 157 -18.45 -8.98 -4.89
CA LEU A 157 -19.64 -9.62 -5.45
C LEU A 157 -20.67 -8.62 -6.03
N GLY A 158 -20.45 -7.32 -5.87
CA GLY A 158 -21.41 -6.29 -6.26
C GLY A 158 -22.55 -6.09 -5.25
N GLU A 159 -22.50 -6.75 -4.09
CA GLU A 159 -23.46 -6.57 -2.98
C GLU A 159 -23.10 -5.33 -2.13
N TYR A 160 -22.92 -4.21 -2.80
CA TYR A 160 -22.34 -2.99 -2.23
C TYR A 160 -23.04 -2.49 -0.97
N THR A 161 -24.36 -2.55 -0.92
CA THR A 161 -25.14 -2.10 0.25
C THR A 161 -24.73 -2.86 1.50
N LYS A 162 -24.62 -4.19 1.39
CA LYS A 162 -24.19 -5.04 2.53
C LYS A 162 -22.73 -4.74 2.90
N GLY A 163 -21.87 -4.54 1.90
CA GLY A 163 -20.47 -4.17 2.14
C GLY A 163 -20.35 -2.86 2.91
N LEU A 164 -21.10 -1.81 2.52
CA LEU A 164 -21.13 -0.53 3.22
C LEU A 164 -21.73 -0.64 4.63
N GLU A 165 -22.75 -1.48 4.84
CA GLU A 165 -23.28 -1.75 6.16
C GLU A 165 -22.22 -2.34 7.10
N VAL A 166 -21.44 -3.32 6.62
CA VAL A 166 -20.33 -3.89 7.40
C VAL A 166 -19.20 -2.88 7.62
N ALA A 167 -18.85 -2.05 6.64
CA ALA A 167 -17.89 -0.97 6.82
C ALA A 167 -18.34 0.04 7.90
N ASN A 168 -19.66 0.35 7.94
CA ASN A 168 -20.23 1.20 8.99
C ASN A 168 -20.19 0.52 10.37
N GLN A 169 -20.36 -0.81 10.45
CA GLN A 169 -20.15 -1.53 11.72
C GLN A 169 -18.70 -1.38 12.21
N ILE A 170 -17.71 -1.47 11.32
CA ILE A 170 -16.30 -1.23 11.68
C ILE A 170 -16.11 0.19 12.23
N LYS A 171 -16.68 1.21 11.55
CA LYS A 171 -16.59 2.62 12.01
C LYS A 171 -17.23 2.82 13.39
N LEU A 172 -18.31 2.11 13.69
CA LEU A 172 -18.96 2.17 15.01
C LEU A 172 -18.16 1.45 16.10
N PHE A 173 -17.51 0.34 15.73
CA PHE A 173 -16.73 -0.46 16.66
C PHE A 173 -15.36 0.16 16.95
N ALA A 174 -14.72 0.69 15.92
CA ALA A 174 -13.40 1.34 15.98
C ALA A 174 -13.43 2.73 15.30
N PRO A 175 -14.13 3.71 15.88
CA PRO A 175 -14.40 5.00 15.22
C PRO A 175 -13.15 5.83 15.00
N SER A 176 -12.12 5.63 15.82
CA SER A 176 -10.84 6.32 15.72
C SER A 176 -9.88 5.70 14.70
N GLU A 177 -10.24 4.55 14.12
CA GLU A 177 -9.40 3.87 13.14
C GLU A 177 -9.84 4.22 11.71
N TYR A 178 -8.87 4.41 10.83
CA TYR A 178 -9.14 4.74 9.42
C TYR A 178 -9.80 3.60 8.63
N LEU A 179 -9.61 2.36 9.08
CA LEU A 179 -9.97 1.13 8.35
C LEU A 179 -11.42 1.12 7.82
N GLY A 180 -12.39 1.47 8.65
CA GLY A 180 -13.81 1.46 8.24
C GLY A 180 -14.12 2.49 7.15
N TYR A 181 -13.48 3.63 7.18
CA TYR A 181 -13.61 4.69 6.15
C TYR A 181 -12.94 4.24 4.84
N ARG A 182 -11.75 3.63 4.92
CA ARG A 182 -11.03 3.09 3.77
C ARG A 182 -11.85 2.03 3.04
N ILE A 183 -12.43 1.08 3.77
CA ILE A 183 -13.26 0.03 3.17
C ILE A 183 -14.50 0.63 2.51
N ALA A 184 -15.17 1.59 3.15
CA ALA A 184 -16.31 2.28 2.55
C ALA A 184 -15.92 3.00 1.26
N LYS A 185 -14.79 3.73 1.27
CA LYS A 185 -14.21 4.37 0.08
C LYS A 185 -13.97 3.35 -1.04
N GLU A 186 -13.30 2.22 -0.76
CA GLU A 186 -13.00 1.19 -1.75
C GLU A 186 -14.29 0.64 -2.39
N ILE A 187 -15.32 0.36 -1.58
CA ILE A 187 -16.62 -0.12 -2.08
C ILE A 187 -17.33 0.93 -2.93
N LEU A 188 -17.26 2.21 -2.56
CA LEU A 188 -17.84 3.31 -3.33
C LEU A 188 -17.12 3.50 -4.68
N LEU A 189 -15.79 3.36 -4.70
CA LEU A 189 -15.01 3.39 -5.94
C LEU A 189 -15.39 2.24 -6.89
N LEU A 190 -15.67 1.04 -6.39
CA LEU A 190 -16.19 -0.08 -7.19
C LEU A 190 -17.54 0.24 -7.85
N GLN A 191 -18.32 1.16 -7.27
CA GLN A 191 -19.58 1.65 -7.83
C GLN A 191 -19.42 2.87 -8.75
N ASN A 192 -18.20 3.36 -8.97
CA ASN A 192 -17.89 4.64 -9.63
C ASN A 192 -18.52 5.86 -8.90
N ARG A 193 -18.77 5.77 -7.60
CA ARG A 193 -19.31 6.85 -6.75
C ARG A 193 -18.16 7.65 -6.15
N ASN A 194 -17.41 8.32 -7.00
CA ASN A 194 -16.15 8.97 -6.64
C ASN A 194 -16.34 10.09 -5.63
N GLU A 195 -17.38 10.93 -5.79
CA GLU A 195 -17.66 12.04 -4.86
C GLU A 195 -17.93 11.54 -3.44
N GLU A 196 -18.70 10.47 -3.30
CA GLU A 196 -19.01 9.89 -1.98
C GLU A 196 -17.79 9.16 -1.39
N ALA A 197 -16.91 8.60 -2.22
CA ALA A 197 -15.65 8.05 -1.77
C ALA A 197 -14.72 9.14 -1.20
N GLU A 198 -14.69 10.32 -1.82
CA GLU A 198 -13.98 11.49 -1.29
C GLU A 198 -14.57 11.96 0.04
N GLU A 199 -15.90 12.01 0.15
CA GLU A 199 -16.56 12.35 1.41
C GLU A 199 -16.18 11.41 2.55
N GLU A 200 -15.94 10.13 2.28
CA GLU A 200 -15.50 9.18 3.30
C GLU A 200 -14.07 9.48 3.80
N ILE A 201 -13.18 9.91 2.92
CA ILE A 201 -11.84 10.36 3.31
C ILE A 201 -11.93 11.65 4.14
N ASP A 202 -12.80 12.60 3.77
CA ASP A 202 -13.01 13.85 4.52
C ASP A 202 -13.65 13.60 5.90
N ARG A 203 -14.53 12.59 6.00
CA ARG A 203 -15.07 12.14 7.29
C ARG A 203 -13.98 11.54 8.16
N ALA A 204 -13.13 10.69 7.57
CA ALA A 204 -12.00 10.12 8.28
C ALA A 204 -11.06 11.19 8.83
N GLU A 205 -10.82 12.28 8.11
CA GLU A 205 -10.01 13.38 8.59
C GLU A 205 -10.52 13.99 9.91
N ARG A 206 -11.84 13.97 10.12
CA ARG A 206 -12.47 14.50 11.33
C ARG A 206 -12.54 13.51 12.48
N PHE A 207 -12.74 12.25 12.18
CA PHE A 207 -13.12 11.24 13.17
C PHE A 207 -12.06 10.14 13.40
N SER A 208 -11.09 9.97 12.52
CA SER A 208 -10.03 8.97 12.70
C SER A 208 -8.68 9.59 13.05
N ARG A 209 -7.82 8.77 13.65
CA ARG A 209 -6.42 9.11 13.85
C ARG A 209 -5.70 9.04 12.50
N PRO A 210 -4.83 10.00 12.18
CA PRO A 210 -4.03 9.94 10.97
C PRO A 210 -3.16 8.67 10.97
N CYS A 211 -3.16 7.96 9.85
CA CYS A 211 -2.28 6.82 9.60
C CYS A 211 -1.70 6.95 8.19
N MET A 212 -0.72 6.14 7.83
CA MET A 212 -0.07 6.23 6.52
C MET A 212 -1.08 6.04 5.38
N ASP A 213 -1.97 5.04 5.48
CA ASP A 213 -3.01 4.78 4.47
C ASP A 213 -3.90 6.01 4.23
N PHE A 214 -4.25 6.75 5.30
CA PHE A 214 -5.02 7.99 5.18
C PHE A 214 -4.26 9.05 4.36
N PHE A 215 -2.98 9.26 4.63
CA PHE A 215 -2.18 10.23 3.88
C PHE A 215 -1.98 9.81 2.43
N ILE A 216 -1.73 8.52 2.16
CA ILE A 216 -1.64 7.97 0.80
C ILE A 216 -2.92 8.26 0.03
N ASP A 217 -4.08 8.03 0.64
CA ASP A 217 -5.37 8.29 0.00
C ASP A 217 -5.59 9.79 -0.28
N LYS A 218 -5.24 10.68 0.65
CA LYS A 218 -5.31 12.15 0.45
C LYS A 218 -4.38 12.62 -0.67
N ILE A 219 -3.14 12.15 -0.68
CA ILE A 219 -2.17 12.47 -1.73
C ILE A 219 -2.69 12.00 -3.08
N SER A 220 -3.12 10.75 -3.18
CA SER A 220 -3.64 10.15 -4.42
C SER A 220 -4.87 10.89 -4.95
N LEU A 221 -5.76 11.34 -4.05
CA LEU A 221 -6.93 12.13 -4.39
C LEU A 221 -6.55 13.48 -5.00
N GLU A 222 -5.63 14.22 -4.38
CA GLU A 222 -5.18 15.52 -4.91
C GLU A 222 -4.47 15.35 -6.28
N LEU A 223 -3.65 14.32 -6.44
CA LEU A 223 -3.00 14.03 -7.72
C LEU A 223 -4.04 13.65 -8.80
N ALA A 224 -5.09 12.91 -8.45
CA ALA A 224 -6.18 12.59 -9.38
C ALA A 224 -6.96 13.83 -9.81
N LYS A 225 -7.25 14.76 -8.88
CA LYS A 225 -7.90 16.05 -9.18
C LYS A 225 -7.05 16.88 -10.15
N TYR A 226 -5.73 16.94 -9.95
CA TYR A 226 -4.85 17.61 -10.90
C TYR A 226 -4.93 17.05 -12.31
N THR A 227 -5.10 15.74 -12.48
CA THR A 227 -5.22 15.16 -13.83
C THR A 227 -6.46 15.64 -14.56
N GLN A 228 -7.52 16.05 -13.82
CA GLN A 228 -8.81 16.50 -14.37
C GLN A 228 -8.80 17.98 -14.74
N ASP A 229 -8.34 18.85 -13.83
CA ASP A 229 -8.44 20.32 -13.99
C ASP A 229 -7.11 21.02 -14.25
N LYS A 230 -5.97 20.33 -14.04
CA LYS A 230 -4.60 20.87 -14.19
C LYS A 230 -4.25 22.03 -13.25
N GLU A 231 -5.01 22.18 -12.15
CA GLU A 231 -4.72 23.24 -11.18
C GLU A 231 -3.52 22.85 -10.28
N LYS A 232 -2.44 23.63 -10.34
CA LYS A 232 -1.21 23.40 -9.54
C LYS A 232 -1.45 23.42 -8.01
N GLU A 233 -2.59 23.95 -7.56
CA GLU A 233 -2.97 23.94 -6.16
C GLU A 233 -3.14 22.51 -5.60
N HIS A 234 -3.56 21.56 -6.42
CA HIS A 234 -3.65 20.15 -6.01
C HIS A 234 -2.28 19.55 -5.68
N TYR A 235 -1.25 19.89 -6.44
CA TYR A 235 0.12 19.48 -6.08
C TYR A 235 0.61 20.09 -4.77
N ARG A 236 0.28 21.36 -4.49
CA ARG A 236 0.62 22.00 -3.22
C ARG A 236 -0.06 21.32 -2.04
N ARG A 237 -1.33 20.93 -2.18
CA ARG A 237 -2.05 20.15 -1.16
C ARG A 237 -1.46 18.76 -0.98
N ALA A 238 -1.10 18.09 -2.07
CA ALA A 238 -0.41 16.80 -1.99
C ALA A 238 0.92 16.93 -1.21
N LEU A 239 1.74 17.94 -1.50
CA LEU A 239 2.96 18.23 -0.75
C LEU A 239 2.69 18.51 0.74
N ALA A 240 1.61 19.24 1.07
CA ALA A 240 1.22 19.47 2.45
C ALA A 240 0.87 18.17 3.17
N TYR A 241 0.11 17.25 2.53
CA TYR A 241 -0.19 15.94 3.11
C TYR A 241 1.05 15.06 3.24
N ILE A 242 1.98 15.08 2.28
CA ILE A 242 3.27 14.38 2.39
C ILE A 242 4.05 14.91 3.59
N ASN A 243 4.13 16.23 3.76
CA ASN A 243 4.81 16.84 4.89
C ASN A 243 4.12 16.49 6.22
N ASP A 244 2.80 16.56 6.27
CA ASP A 244 2.02 16.24 7.48
C ASP A 244 2.20 14.76 7.88
N SER A 245 2.35 13.84 6.92
CA SER A 245 2.58 12.43 7.20
C SER A 245 3.86 12.17 7.97
N LEU A 246 4.90 12.98 7.75
CA LEU A 246 6.18 12.88 8.45
C LEU A 246 6.07 13.20 9.96
N TYR A 247 5.13 14.06 10.34
CA TYR A 247 5.00 14.57 11.71
C TYR A 247 3.79 14.00 12.46
N ALA A 248 2.79 13.48 11.77
CA ALA A 248 1.57 12.96 12.38
C ALA A 248 1.68 11.50 12.80
N ILE A 249 2.66 10.78 12.31
CA ILE A 249 2.88 9.35 12.58
C ILE A 249 4.28 9.20 13.16
N LYS A 250 4.47 8.23 14.08
CA LYS A 250 5.84 7.93 14.54
C LYS A 250 6.70 7.58 13.33
N PRO A 251 7.73 8.38 13.03
CA PRO A 251 8.47 8.19 11.80
C PRO A 251 9.31 6.91 11.86
N GLU A 252 9.18 6.08 10.84
CA GLU A 252 10.15 5.03 10.52
C GLU A 252 11.04 5.53 9.39
N VAL A 253 12.31 5.15 9.40
CA VAL A 253 13.29 5.64 8.39
C VAL A 253 12.79 5.42 6.97
N GLN A 254 12.16 4.27 6.69
CA GLN A 254 11.63 3.96 5.37
C GLN A 254 10.49 4.90 4.96
N ASN A 255 9.58 5.22 5.87
CA ASN A 255 8.47 6.14 5.59
C ASN A 255 8.99 7.56 5.27
N VAL A 256 10.08 7.97 5.90
CA VAL A 256 10.75 9.26 5.63
C VAL A 256 11.39 9.26 4.25
N VAL A 257 12.07 8.18 3.87
CA VAL A 257 12.63 8.00 2.51
C VAL A 257 11.52 8.12 1.47
N ASP A 258 10.44 7.36 1.64
CA ASP A 258 9.32 7.32 0.68
C ASP A 258 8.63 8.69 0.58
N ALA A 259 8.46 9.40 1.69
CA ALA A 259 7.90 10.76 1.70
C ALA A 259 8.75 11.75 0.89
N TYR A 260 10.08 11.72 1.06
CA TYR A 260 10.96 12.60 0.31
C TYR A 260 11.00 12.26 -1.19
N ILE A 261 10.97 10.96 -1.55
CA ILE A 261 10.88 10.52 -2.95
C ILE A 261 9.56 11.00 -3.57
N ASN A 262 8.44 10.80 -2.89
CA ASN A 262 7.12 11.24 -3.36
C ASN A 262 7.05 12.77 -3.51
N ALA A 263 7.64 13.52 -2.58
CA ALA A 263 7.74 14.97 -2.71
C ALA A 263 8.56 15.39 -3.93
N ALA A 264 9.70 14.73 -4.19
CA ALA A 264 10.51 15.00 -5.37
C ALA A 264 9.73 14.74 -6.66
N GLU A 265 8.93 13.67 -6.73
CA GLU A 265 8.08 13.36 -7.87
C GLU A 265 7.06 14.49 -8.14
N VAL A 266 6.41 14.97 -7.08
CA VAL A 266 5.47 16.10 -7.20
C VAL A 266 6.17 17.37 -7.67
N TYR A 267 7.39 17.68 -7.17
CA TYR A 267 8.15 18.83 -7.62
C TYR A 267 8.62 18.72 -9.09
N VAL A 268 8.93 17.52 -9.57
CA VAL A 268 9.20 17.30 -11.01
C VAL A 268 7.95 17.63 -11.84
N GLN A 269 6.75 17.26 -11.39
CA GLN A 269 5.49 17.60 -12.07
C GLN A 269 5.16 19.10 -12.01
N LEU A 270 5.62 19.79 -10.96
CA LEU A 270 5.53 21.25 -10.82
C LEU A 270 6.59 21.99 -11.67
N GLU A 271 7.48 21.26 -12.34
CA GLU A 271 8.63 21.79 -13.09
C GLU A 271 9.66 22.51 -12.20
N ASP A 272 9.70 22.18 -10.91
CA ASP A 272 10.66 22.72 -9.94
C ASP A 272 11.83 21.74 -9.71
N GLY A 273 12.83 21.82 -10.59
CA GLY A 273 14.00 20.94 -10.54
C GLY A 273 14.87 21.15 -9.28
N ASP A 274 14.91 22.36 -8.72
CA ASP A 274 15.70 22.66 -7.52
C ASP A 274 15.08 22.00 -6.28
N MET A 275 13.78 22.15 -6.09
CA MET A 275 13.08 21.50 -4.99
C MET A 275 13.09 19.98 -5.12
N ALA A 276 12.92 19.46 -6.35
CA ALA A 276 13.03 18.02 -6.62
C ALA A 276 14.42 17.48 -6.20
N THR A 277 15.52 18.14 -6.60
CA THR A 277 16.88 17.71 -6.23
C THR A 277 17.13 17.82 -4.73
N ASN A 278 16.58 18.81 -4.04
CA ASN A 278 16.70 18.95 -2.59
C ASN A 278 15.96 17.82 -1.84
N CYS A 279 14.74 17.46 -2.28
CA CYS A 279 14.01 16.32 -1.71
C CYS A 279 14.74 15.00 -1.96
N LEU A 280 15.34 14.79 -3.14
CA LEU A 280 16.13 13.60 -3.43
C LEU A 280 17.41 13.52 -2.58
N GLY A 281 18.10 14.65 -2.36
CA GLY A 281 19.23 14.71 -1.42
C GLY A 281 18.83 14.38 0.01
N ALA A 282 17.63 14.81 0.43
CA ALA A 282 17.06 14.44 1.72
C ALA A 282 16.71 12.95 1.77
N ALA A 283 16.20 12.36 0.69
CA ALA A 283 15.93 10.93 0.61
C ALA A 283 17.21 10.07 0.67
N GLU A 284 18.33 10.55 0.14
CA GLU A 284 19.62 9.87 0.26
C GLU A 284 20.25 9.96 1.67
N ASN A 285 19.85 10.98 2.47
CA ASN A 285 20.31 11.20 3.84
C ASN A 285 19.10 11.44 4.79
N PRO A 286 18.19 10.47 4.91
CA PRO A 286 16.88 10.69 5.51
C PRO A 286 16.93 11.02 6.99
N ILE A 287 17.86 10.41 7.74
CA ILE A 287 17.97 10.56 9.20
C ILE A 287 18.47 11.96 9.54
N ASP A 288 19.56 12.39 8.93
CA ASP A 288 20.15 13.71 9.18
C ASP A 288 19.17 14.80 8.72
N SER A 289 18.63 14.67 7.51
CA SER A 289 17.69 15.63 6.96
C SER A 289 16.45 15.78 7.84
N PHE A 290 15.85 14.67 8.29
CA PHE A 290 14.69 14.71 9.16
C PHE A 290 15.04 15.29 10.53
N ASN A 291 16.13 14.84 11.17
CA ASN A 291 16.54 15.29 12.50
C ASN A 291 16.97 16.75 12.54
N GLU A 292 17.48 17.30 11.44
CA GLU A 292 17.81 18.72 11.26
C GLU A 292 16.58 19.57 10.91
N GLY A 293 15.40 18.93 10.73
CA GLY A 293 14.15 19.61 10.47
C GLY A 293 14.00 20.05 9.00
N PHE A 294 14.52 19.24 8.05
CA PHE A 294 14.20 19.43 6.65
C PHE A 294 12.68 19.35 6.44
N SER A 295 12.10 20.43 5.96
CA SER A 295 10.67 20.51 5.67
C SER A 295 10.46 20.60 4.16
N ILE A 296 9.62 19.71 3.65
CA ILE A 296 9.22 19.70 2.24
C ILE A 296 8.63 21.04 1.82
N ASN A 297 7.94 21.77 2.71
CA ASN A 297 7.28 23.04 2.43
C ASN A 297 8.11 24.28 2.82
N LYS A 298 9.25 24.12 3.46
CA LYS A 298 9.98 25.29 4.05
C LYS A 298 10.60 26.25 3.05
N MET A 299 10.79 25.84 1.79
CA MET A 299 11.42 26.70 0.78
C MET A 299 10.46 27.62 0.03
N GLU A 300 9.15 27.39 0.07
CA GLU A 300 8.17 28.36 -0.45
C GLU A 300 8.01 29.62 0.43
N SER A 301 8.61 29.65 1.62
CA SER A 301 8.38 30.71 2.63
C SER A 301 9.15 32.00 2.38
N LYS A 302 9.77 32.22 1.24
CA LYS A 302 10.43 33.51 0.99
C LYS A 302 9.53 34.57 0.35
N GLU A 303 8.41 34.22 -0.27
CA GLU A 303 7.55 35.29 -0.82
C GLU A 303 6.02 35.16 -0.64
N ASN A 304 5.38 33.98 -0.45
CA ASN A 304 3.89 33.95 -0.37
C ASN A 304 3.21 32.71 0.24
N ALA A 305 3.86 31.87 0.97
CA ALA A 305 3.18 30.79 1.67
C ALA A 305 3.03 31.13 3.16
N GLY A 306 1.89 31.72 3.49
CA GLY A 306 1.35 31.51 4.81
C GLY A 306 1.09 30.00 4.98
N PRO A 307 1.21 29.44 6.21
CA PRO A 307 0.81 28.05 6.43
C PRO A 307 -0.58 27.89 5.81
N ILE A 308 -0.84 26.74 5.14
CA ILE A 308 -2.23 26.35 4.81
C ILE A 308 -2.89 26.28 6.18
N MET A 309 -3.46 27.40 6.60
CA MET A 309 -4.16 27.49 7.87
C MET A 309 -5.36 26.58 7.71
N ARG A 310 -5.34 25.42 8.35
CA ARG A 310 -6.59 24.84 8.84
C ARG A 310 -7.32 25.99 9.50
N PRO A 311 -8.62 26.20 9.18
CA PRO A 311 -9.35 27.26 9.85
C PRO A 311 -9.11 27.10 11.34
N SER A 312 -8.49 28.09 11.96
CA SER A 312 -8.17 28.04 13.38
C SER A 312 -9.50 27.85 14.13
N ASP A 313 -9.47 27.24 15.31
CA ASP A 313 -10.67 27.14 16.15
C ASP A 313 -11.37 28.49 16.29
N ARG A 314 -10.64 29.61 16.19
CA ARG A 314 -11.20 30.97 16.12
C ARG A 314 -12.02 31.20 14.85
N GLU A 315 -11.62 30.70 13.70
CA GLU A 315 -12.34 30.86 12.42
C GLU A 315 -13.54 29.92 12.37
N ILE A 316 -13.38 28.70 12.88
CA ILE A 316 -14.49 27.72 13.02
C ILE A 316 -15.52 28.29 14.00
N ASN A 317 -15.09 28.79 15.17
CA ASN A 317 -15.97 29.39 16.15
C ASN A 317 -16.62 30.67 15.61
N ARG A 318 -15.91 31.47 14.81
CA ARG A 318 -16.48 32.66 14.15
C ARG A 318 -17.52 32.27 13.09
N ALA A 319 -17.27 31.23 12.27
CA ALA A 319 -18.22 30.71 11.30
C ALA A 319 -19.45 30.11 11.99
N VAL A 320 -19.27 29.42 13.12
CA VAL A 320 -20.37 28.90 13.97
C VAL A 320 -21.15 30.04 14.60
N GLU A 321 -20.50 31.11 15.10
CA GLU A 321 -21.18 32.31 15.65
C GLU A 321 -21.90 33.09 14.55
N GLU A 322 -21.34 33.23 13.36
CA GLU A 322 -22.01 33.85 12.20
C GLU A 322 -23.22 33.02 11.76
N ALA A 323 -23.11 31.70 11.74
CA ALA A 323 -24.23 30.78 11.47
C ALA A 323 -25.32 30.91 12.56
N ARG A 324 -24.94 30.99 13.85
CA ARG A 324 -25.86 31.25 14.96
C ARG A 324 -26.57 32.60 14.83
N ARG A 325 -25.86 33.66 14.47
CA ARG A 325 -26.47 35.00 14.21
C ARG A 325 -27.41 34.98 13.02
N LYS A 326 -27.07 34.24 11.95
CA LYS A 326 -27.84 34.22 10.71
C LYS A 326 -29.07 33.35 10.79
N TYR A 327 -29.03 32.24 11.53
CA TYR A 327 -30.11 31.25 11.56
C TYR A 327 -30.80 31.11 12.91
N GLY A 328 -30.27 31.72 13.97
CA GLY A 328 -30.78 31.66 15.35
C GLY A 328 -30.56 30.32 16.05
N ASP A 329 -30.22 30.34 17.33
CA ASP A 329 -29.89 29.14 18.12
C ASP A 329 -31.00 28.07 18.08
N ARG A 330 -32.28 28.46 18.13
CA ARG A 330 -33.42 27.56 18.11
C ARG A 330 -33.52 26.75 16.80
N ARG A 331 -33.10 27.32 15.68
CA ARG A 331 -33.20 26.62 14.37
C ARG A 331 -32.05 25.62 14.18
N ILE A 332 -30.86 25.92 14.71
CA ILE A 332 -29.71 25.01 14.72
C ILE A 332 -29.98 23.82 15.64
N GLU A 333 -30.55 24.07 16.85
CA GLU A 333 -30.97 23.00 17.75
C GLU A 333 -32.16 22.20 17.22
N GLN A 334 -33.07 22.81 16.45
CA GLN A 334 -34.18 22.11 15.82
C GLN A 334 -33.71 21.23 14.66
N MET A 335 -32.76 21.68 13.83
CA MET A 335 -32.11 20.90 12.79
C MET A 335 -31.28 19.74 13.37
N GLY A 336 -30.61 19.96 14.51
CA GLY A 336 -29.94 18.90 15.27
C GLY A 336 -30.92 17.82 15.75
N ARG A 337 -32.02 18.23 16.39
CA ARG A 337 -33.08 17.31 16.88
C ARG A 337 -33.86 16.62 15.76
N GLU A 338 -34.05 17.27 14.61
CA GLU A 338 -34.65 16.62 13.43
C GLU A 338 -33.70 15.61 12.80
N ARG A 339 -32.39 15.90 12.75
CA ARG A 339 -31.36 14.92 12.34
C ARG A 339 -31.30 13.72 13.29
N GLU A 340 -31.34 13.96 14.61
CA GLU A 340 -31.40 12.90 15.61
C GLU A 340 -32.67 12.02 15.49
N ARG A 341 -33.84 12.62 15.26
CA ARG A 341 -35.09 11.86 15.05
C ARG A 341 -35.10 11.06 13.75
N ASN A 342 -34.50 11.59 12.70
CA ASN A 342 -34.40 10.89 11.41
C ASN A 342 -33.33 9.79 11.44
N ALA A 343 -32.25 9.94 12.22
CA ALA A 343 -31.26 8.90 12.50
C ALA A 343 -31.85 7.71 13.27
N PHE A 344 -32.75 7.97 14.24
CA PHE A 344 -33.49 6.92 14.96
C PHE A 344 -34.52 6.16 14.09
N ARG A 345 -35.01 6.76 13.01
CA ARG A 345 -35.96 6.13 12.10
C ARG A 345 -35.28 5.25 11.04
N ASN A 346 -34.07 5.53 10.67
CA ASN A 346 -33.27 4.67 9.81
C ASN A 346 -32.40 3.81 10.72
N GLN A 347 -32.58 2.51 10.74
CA GLN A 347 -31.79 1.52 11.47
C GLN A 347 -30.30 1.47 11.05
N ASN A 348 -29.85 2.39 10.21
CA ASN A 348 -28.45 2.62 9.91
C ASN A 348 -27.91 3.61 10.93
N ALA A 349 -27.10 3.11 11.87
CA ALA A 349 -26.37 3.95 12.79
C ALA A 349 -25.52 4.93 12.01
N SER A 350 -25.88 6.20 12.08
CA SER A 350 -25.14 7.27 11.38
C SER A 350 -23.86 7.59 12.14
N ILE A 351 -22.76 7.66 11.42
CA ILE A 351 -21.43 8.05 11.95
C ILE A 351 -21.43 9.50 12.42
N ASP A 352 -22.44 10.28 12.05
CA ASP A 352 -22.58 11.70 12.44
C ASP A 352 -22.72 11.92 13.96
N HIS A 353 -22.85 10.85 14.75
CA HIS A 353 -22.86 10.86 16.22
C HIS A 353 -21.47 10.68 16.86
N LEU A 354 -20.44 10.35 16.05
CA LEU A 354 -19.11 10.21 16.57
C LEU A 354 -18.57 11.58 17.00
N THR A 355 -17.95 11.63 18.17
CA THR A 355 -17.24 12.84 18.62
C THR A 355 -15.96 12.97 17.79
N PRO A 356 -15.70 14.13 17.17
CA PRO A 356 -14.42 14.37 16.50
C PRO A 356 -13.26 14.13 17.47
N ILE A 357 -12.19 13.52 16.98
CA ILE A 357 -10.99 13.32 17.78
C ILE A 357 -10.36 14.69 18.04
N ASP A 358 -10.06 14.96 19.30
CA ASP A 358 -9.23 16.09 19.67
C ASP A 358 -7.80 15.82 19.19
N LYS A 359 -7.37 16.54 18.15
CA LYS A 359 -6.05 16.44 17.56
C LYS A 359 -5.03 17.37 18.22
N THR A 360 -5.40 17.98 19.35
CA THR A 360 -4.53 18.89 20.10
C THR A 360 -3.48 18.19 20.95
N ASP A 361 -3.49 16.86 21.02
CA ASP A 361 -2.34 16.13 21.56
C ASP A 361 -1.12 16.51 20.72
N GLU A 362 -0.26 17.34 21.30
CA GLU A 362 0.98 17.79 20.70
C GLU A 362 1.76 16.56 20.22
N TYR A 363 1.88 16.41 18.90
CA TYR A 363 2.80 15.43 18.33
C TYR A 363 4.21 15.83 18.79
N THR A 364 4.73 15.13 19.78
CA THR A 364 6.11 15.32 20.19
C THR A 364 6.98 14.83 19.04
N PHE A 365 7.78 15.74 18.46
CA PHE A 365 8.75 15.42 17.44
C PHE A 365 9.78 14.43 18.02
N GLU A 366 9.66 13.16 17.65
CA GLU A 366 10.65 12.15 17.98
C GLU A 366 11.70 12.11 16.87
N LYS A 367 12.96 12.26 17.24
CA LYS A 367 14.07 12.10 16.30
C LYS A 367 14.21 10.65 15.87
N LEU A 368 14.63 10.45 14.61
CA LEU A 368 15.03 9.13 14.14
C LEU A 368 16.31 8.67 14.83
N ASP A 369 16.41 7.36 15.07
CA ASP A 369 17.60 6.75 15.64
C ASP A 369 18.74 6.72 14.59
N ASN A 370 19.84 7.39 14.86
CA ASN A 370 21.00 7.44 13.99
C ASN A 370 21.73 6.09 13.85
N SER A 371 21.40 5.10 14.66
CA SER A 371 21.97 3.74 14.56
C SER A 371 21.26 2.87 13.49
N VAL A 372 20.12 3.32 12.96
CA VAL A 372 19.36 2.62 11.93
C VAL A 372 19.85 3.05 10.56
N GLU A 373 20.35 2.12 9.76
CA GLU A 373 20.68 2.41 8.35
C GLU A 373 19.44 2.30 7.48
N PRO A 374 19.20 3.26 6.57
CA PRO A 374 18.09 3.17 5.61
C PRO A 374 18.34 2.01 4.64
N ILE A 375 17.28 1.24 4.38
CA ILE A 375 17.34 0.14 3.41
C ILE A 375 16.71 0.61 2.10
N TYR A 376 17.52 0.71 1.06
CA TYR A 376 17.02 1.04 -0.27
C TYR A 376 16.82 -0.25 -1.08
N SER A 377 15.57 -0.52 -1.45
CA SER A 377 15.28 -1.52 -2.47
C SER A 377 15.84 -1.09 -3.83
N GLN A 378 16.04 -2.04 -4.74
CA GLN A 378 16.44 -1.69 -6.12
C GLN A 378 15.42 -0.75 -6.78
N ASP A 379 14.13 -0.93 -6.46
CA ASP A 379 13.06 -0.06 -6.99
C ASP A 379 13.17 1.37 -6.46
N ASN A 380 13.48 1.57 -5.17
CA ASN A 380 13.74 2.91 -4.61
C ASN A 380 14.94 3.56 -5.30
N LEU A 381 16.04 2.83 -5.48
CA LEU A 381 17.25 3.36 -6.15
C LEU A 381 16.95 3.74 -7.60
N ASP A 382 16.19 2.92 -8.32
CA ASP A 382 15.80 3.20 -9.69
C ASP A 382 14.84 4.40 -9.77
N GLN A 383 13.92 4.54 -8.83
CA GLN A 383 13.02 5.69 -8.75
C GLN A 383 13.79 6.99 -8.47
N ILE A 384 14.71 6.98 -7.50
CA ILE A 384 15.57 8.11 -7.17
C ILE A 384 16.37 8.53 -8.43
N ASN A 385 17.00 7.58 -9.11
CA ASN A 385 17.81 7.89 -10.31
C ASN A 385 16.93 8.44 -11.45
N ARG A 386 15.71 7.94 -11.66
CA ARG A 386 14.76 8.49 -12.65
C ARG A 386 14.36 9.92 -12.33
N LEU A 387 14.07 10.19 -11.07
CA LEU A 387 13.69 11.53 -10.62
C LEU A 387 14.84 12.52 -10.71
N TYR A 388 16.07 12.10 -10.40
CA TYR A 388 17.25 12.94 -10.64
C TYR A 388 17.45 13.26 -12.14
N VAL A 389 17.28 12.27 -13.03
CA VAL A 389 17.35 12.52 -14.49
C VAL A 389 16.29 13.55 -14.88
N ALA A 390 15.04 13.42 -14.41
CA ALA A 390 13.98 14.36 -14.71
C ALA A 390 14.26 15.76 -14.14
N ALA A 391 14.65 15.86 -12.86
CA ALA A 391 14.93 17.12 -12.19
C ALA A 391 16.11 17.88 -12.85
N TYR A 392 17.21 17.19 -13.17
CA TYR A 392 18.35 17.82 -13.85
C TYR A 392 18.08 18.15 -15.32
N THR A 393 17.13 17.44 -15.96
CA THR A 393 16.62 17.84 -17.28
C THR A 393 15.90 19.18 -17.20
N LEU A 394 15.08 19.41 -16.18
CA LEU A 394 14.45 20.71 -15.92
C LEU A 394 15.48 21.81 -15.66
N LYS A 395 16.53 21.51 -14.93
CA LYS A 395 17.65 22.43 -14.62
C LYS A 395 18.59 22.66 -15.79
N LYS A 396 18.50 21.84 -16.85
CA LYS A 396 19.42 21.85 -18.00
C LYS A 396 20.89 21.62 -17.60
N GLU A 397 21.12 20.63 -16.74
CA GLU A 397 22.43 20.25 -16.22
C GLU A 397 22.86 18.87 -16.77
N PRO A 398 23.41 18.79 -18.01
CA PRO A 398 23.65 17.50 -18.68
C PRO A 398 24.70 16.63 -17.98
N GLU A 399 25.65 17.20 -17.27
CA GLU A 399 26.65 16.45 -16.50
C GLU A 399 26.01 15.58 -15.42
N HIS A 400 25.04 16.13 -14.69
CA HIS A 400 24.29 15.38 -13.67
C HIS A 400 23.35 14.37 -14.31
N ILE A 401 22.70 14.71 -15.44
CA ILE A 401 21.86 13.77 -16.20
C ILE A 401 22.69 12.53 -16.57
N LYS A 402 23.90 12.70 -17.11
CA LYS A 402 24.77 11.56 -17.48
C LYS A 402 25.09 10.65 -16.32
N LEU A 403 25.34 11.22 -15.13
CA LEU A 403 25.62 10.45 -13.92
C LEU A 403 24.46 9.48 -13.58
N TYR A 404 23.26 10.02 -13.43
CA TYR A 404 22.10 9.24 -12.99
C TYR A 404 21.53 8.35 -14.11
N ALA A 405 21.56 8.81 -15.36
CA ALA A 405 21.21 8.02 -16.54
C ALA A 405 22.13 6.79 -16.70
N SER A 406 23.44 6.95 -16.43
CA SER A 406 24.38 5.82 -16.44
C SER A 406 24.09 4.78 -15.37
N ARG A 407 23.56 5.18 -14.20
CA ARG A 407 23.11 4.27 -13.15
C ARG A 407 21.86 3.50 -13.61
N LEU A 408 20.86 4.20 -14.17
CA LEU A 408 19.65 3.58 -14.72
C LEU A 408 19.94 2.60 -15.87
N ALA A 409 20.89 2.93 -16.74
CA ALA A 409 21.29 2.06 -17.84
C ALA A 409 21.82 0.69 -17.38
N LYS A 410 22.17 0.55 -16.10
CA LYS A 410 22.64 -0.69 -15.46
C LYS A 410 21.57 -1.35 -14.59
N SER A 411 20.37 -0.79 -14.49
CA SER A 411 19.28 -1.36 -13.72
C SER A 411 18.93 -2.78 -14.20
N PRO A 412 18.55 -3.69 -13.30
CA PRO A 412 17.98 -4.99 -13.68
C PRO A 412 16.61 -4.86 -14.36
N ASN A 413 15.91 -3.74 -14.10
CA ASN A 413 14.62 -3.45 -14.73
C ASN A 413 14.81 -2.93 -16.16
N GLN A 414 14.25 -3.62 -17.13
CA GLN A 414 14.40 -3.32 -18.57
C GLN A 414 13.89 -1.91 -18.94
N ALA A 415 12.76 -1.47 -18.39
CA ALA A 415 12.20 -0.15 -18.66
C ALA A 415 13.16 0.96 -18.17
N ASN A 416 13.76 0.80 -16.98
CA ASN A 416 14.73 1.73 -16.43
C ASN A 416 16.02 1.75 -17.24
N GLN A 417 16.48 0.60 -17.77
CA GLN A 417 17.61 0.57 -18.71
C GLN A 417 17.35 1.40 -19.97
N TYR A 418 16.13 1.32 -20.51
CA TYR A 418 15.74 2.08 -21.69
C TYR A 418 15.75 3.58 -21.43
N ILE A 419 15.14 4.00 -20.31
CA ILE A 419 15.17 5.39 -19.85
C ILE A 419 16.63 5.86 -19.70
N GLY A 420 17.46 5.09 -19.01
CA GLY A 420 18.86 5.43 -18.76
C GLY A 420 19.66 5.59 -20.05
N LYS A 421 19.57 4.63 -20.97
CA LYS A 421 20.28 4.67 -22.26
C LYS A 421 19.86 5.86 -23.11
N TYR A 422 18.55 6.10 -23.22
CA TYR A 422 18.02 7.21 -24.00
C TYR A 422 18.42 8.57 -23.40
N SER A 423 18.25 8.77 -22.10
CA SER A 423 18.58 10.01 -21.41
C SER A 423 20.08 10.33 -21.47
N LEU A 424 20.93 9.30 -21.41
CA LEU A 424 22.39 9.46 -21.54
C LEU A 424 22.75 10.06 -22.90
N ILE A 425 22.20 9.53 -23.99
CA ILE A 425 22.49 9.99 -25.34
C ILE A 425 21.91 11.38 -25.58
N LYS A 426 20.71 11.66 -25.03
CA LYS A 426 20.11 12.99 -25.10
C LYS A 426 20.99 14.04 -24.40
N ALA A 427 21.53 13.72 -23.22
CA ALA A 427 22.44 14.60 -22.50
C ALA A 427 23.77 14.86 -23.30
N LEU A 428 24.31 13.82 -23.91
CA LEU A 428 25.48 13.96 -24.79
C LEU A 428 25.20 14.88 -26.00
N LYS A 429 24.00 14.81 -26.57
CA LYS A 429 23.54 15.69 -27.63
C LYS A 429 23.50 17.16 -27.18
N GLU A 430 22.97 17.42 -26.01
CA GLU A 430 22.90 18.78 -25.44
C GLU A 430 24.27 19.38 -25.17
N GLU A 431 25.29 18.56 -24.87
CA GLU A 431 26.70 19.00 -24.76
C GLU A 431 27.42 19.17 -26.10
N GLY A 432 26.79 18.80 -27.19
CA GLY A 432 27.42 18.92 -28.52
C GLY A 432 28.47 17.86 -28.80
N TYR A 433 28.25 16.62 -28.31
CA TYR A 433 29.18 15.52 -28.55
C TYR A 433 29.36 15.25 -30.05
N GLU A 434 30.60 15.25 -30.56
CA GLU A 434 30.93 15.21 -31.99
C GLU A 434 30.39 13.96 -32.71
N LYS A 435 30.28 12.82 -32.03
CA LYS A 435 29.83 11.54 -32.61
C LYS A 435 28.41 11.19 -32.26
N ILE A 436 27.59 12.15 -31.98
CA ILE A 436 26.22 11.93 -31.48
C ILE A 436 25.34 11.14 -32.46
N GLU A 437 25.57 11.29 -33.76
CA GLU A 437 24.83 10.55 -34.80
C GLU A 437 25.14 9.06 -34.75
N GLU A 438 26.41 8.66 -34.52
CA GLU A 438 26.79 7.26 -34.33
C GLU A 438 26.14 6.66 -33.09
N GLU A 439 26.06 7.41 -31.99
CA GLU A 439 25.44 6.98 -30.74
C GLU A 439 23.91 6.76 -30.91
N TYR A 440 23.21 7.65 -31.63
CA TYR A 440 21.80 7.44 -31.94
C TYR A 440 21.56 6.23 -32.85
N GLU A 441 22.41 6.01 -33.86
CA GLU A 441 22.33 4.83 -34.71
C GLU A 441 22.45 3.52 -33.88
N ASP A 442 23.40 3.48 -32.96
CA ASP A 442 23.61 2.31 -32.11
C ASP A 442 22.45 2.11 -31.12
N LEU A 443 21.87 3.19 -30.59
CA LEU A 443 20.71 3.14 -29.75
C LEU A 443 19.46 2.65 -30.51
N ILE A 444 19.26 3.13 -31.73
CA ILE A 444 18.17 2.67 -32.62
C ILE A 444 18.34 1.18 -32.92
N LYS A 445 19.57 0.71 -33.21
CA LYS A 445 19.88 -0.72 -33.41
C LYS A 445 19.59 -1.52 -32.15
N PHE A 446 19.94 -0.99 -30.97
CA PHE A 446 19.64 -1.63 -29.68
C PHE A 446 18.14 -1.83 -29.50
N PHE A 447 17.32 -0.78 -29.59
CA PHE A 447 15.86 -0.89 -29.43
C PHE A 447 15.21 -1.75 -30.52
N ARG A 448 15.72 -1.72 -31.76
CA ARG A 448 15.28 -2.65 -32.81
C ARG A 448 15.50 -4.11 -32.42
N ASN A 449 16.67 -4.42 -31.87
CA ASN A 449 16.99 -5.79 -31.45
C ASN A 449 16.11 -6.23 -30.28
N GLN A 450 15.77 -5.35 -29.35
CA GLN A 450 14.84 -5.66 -28.26
C GLN A 450 13.42 -5.97 -28.79
N SER A 451 12.90 -5.14 -29.70
CA SER A 451 11.59 -5.36 -30.33
C SER A 451 11.53 -6.65 -31.18
N ILE A 452 12.68 -7.12 -31.70
CA ILE A 452 12.76 -8.40 -32.41
C ILE A 452 12.75 -9.57 -31.44
N LYS A 453 13.43 -9.44 -30.30
CA LYS A 453 13.46 -10.48 -29.24
C LYS A 453 12.11 -10.64 -28.57
N ASP A 454 11.44 -9.53 -28.32
CA ASP A 454 10.10 -9.48 -27.74
C ASP A 454 9.22 -8.53 -28.56
N PRO A 455 8.40 -9.06 -29.48
CA PRO A 455 7.48 -8.24 -30.27
C PRO A 455 6.38 -7.54 -29.45
N THR A 456 6.19 -7.90 -28.19
CA THR A 456 5.22 -7.27 -27.28
C THR A 456 5.82 -6.12 -26.48
N ASP A 457 7.13 -5.88 -26.57
CA ASP A 457 7.82 -4.80 -25.92
C ASP A 457 7.55 -3.45 -26.63
N LEU A 458 6.38 -2.88 -26.34
CA LEU A 458 5.99 -1.58 -26.87
C LEU A 458 6.87 -0.42 -26.37
N ALA A 459 7.53 -0.58 -25.22
CA ALA A 459 8.47 0.41 -24.71
C ALA A 459 9.69 0.55 -25.61
N ALA A 460 10.28 -0.56 -26.07
CA ALA A 460 11.38 -0.53 -27.04
C ALA A 460 10.98 0.16 -28.35
N VAL A 461 9.74 -0.06 -28.82
CA VAL A 461 9.21 0.61 -30.01
C VAL A 461 9.07 2.11 -29.77
N SER A 462 8.49 2.52 -28.63
CA SER A 462 8.32 3.94 -28.26
C SER A 462 9.66 4.68 -28.17
N PHE A 463 10.65 4.13 -27.47
CA PHE A 463 11.99 4.74 -27.39
C PHE A 463 12.68 4.82 -28.76
N ARG A 464 12.44 3.86 -29.63
CA ARG A 464 12.96 3.91 -30.99
C ARG A 464 12.30 5.02 -31.83
N VAL A 465 10.99 5.27 -31.61
CA VAL A 465 10.29 6.42 -32.21
C VAL A 465 10.91 7.72 -31.71
N GLN A 466 11.16 7.84 -30.40
CA GLN A 466 11.80 9.02 -29.81
C GLN A 466 13.20 9.27 -30.42
N CYS A 467 14.00 8.23 -30.61
CA CYS A 467 15.31 8.37 -31.27
C CYS A 467 15.16 8.91 -32.70
N TYR A 468 14.19 8.45 -33.48
CA TYR A 468 13.95 8.95 -34.83
C TYR A 468 13.45 10.41 -34.81
N ILE A 469 12.68 10.82 -33.84
CA ILE A 469 12.27 12.23 -33.67
C ILE A 469 13.52 13.09 -33.38
N ASP A 470 14.39 12.66 -32.49
CA ASP A 470 15.60 13.39 -32.11
C ASP A 470 16.60 13.59 -33.26
N VAL A 471 16.70 12.60 -34.18
CA VAL A 471 17.52 12.70 -35.39
C VAL A 471 16.75 13.27 -36.58
N LYS A 472 15.51 13.70 -36.41
CA LYS A 472 14.60 14.29 -37.42
C LYS A 472 14.27 13.35 -38.59
N ASP A 473 14.29 12.04 -38.37
CA ASP A 473 13.81 11.02 -39.32
C ASP A 473 12.32 10.74 -39.08
N PHE A 474 11.50 11.70 -39.46
CA PHE A 474 10.06 11.66 -39.18
C PHE A 474 9.32 10.54 -39.94
N ASP A 475 9.84 10.13 -41.12
CA ASP A 475 9.20 9.07 -41.91
C ASP A 475 9.27 7.71 -41.20
N ASN A 476 10.41 7.39 -40.61
CA ASN A 476 10.59 6.19 -39.81
C ASN A 476 9.87 6.29 -38.46
N ALA A 477 9.81 7.46 -37.83
CA ALA A 477 9.06 7.71 -36.63
C ALA A 477 7.55 7.43 -36.83
N GLU A 478 6.91 8.03 -37.85
CA GLU A 478 5.49 7.82 -38.18
C GLU A 478 5.14 6.36 -38.51
N LYS A 479 6.03 5.70 -39.26
CA LYS A 479 5.86 4.27 -39.59
C LYS A 479 5.78 3.40 -38.35
N LEU A 480 6.64 3.66 -37.36
CA LEU A 480 6.66 2.89 -36.12
C LEU A 480 5.51 3.23 -35.20
N CYS A 481 5.04 4.47 -35.18
CA CYS A 481 3.86 4.86 -34.42
C CYS A 481 2.63 4.03 -34.79
N SER A 482 2.52 3.55 -36.05
CA SER A 482 1.41 2.69 -36.47
C SER A 482 1.36 1.33 -35.75
N LEU A 483 2.43 0.90 -35.08
CA LEU A 483 2.54 -0.34 -34.33
C LEU A 483 2.14 -0.19 -32.86
N LEU A 484 1.91 1.04 -32.38
CA LEU A 484 1.60 1.36 -31.01
C LEU A 484 0.09 1.45 -30.78
N SER A 485 -0.34 1.21 -29.54
CA SER A 485 -1.71 1.50 -29.11
C SER A 485 -2.00 2.99 -29.17
N ASP A 486 -3.25 3.38 -29.31
CA ASP A 486 -3.65 4.80 -29.43
C ASP A 486 -3.18 5.65 -28.25
N GLU A 487 -3.10 5.09 -27.05
CA GLU A 487 -2.59 5.76 -25.84
C GLU A 487 -1.11 6.16 -25.95
N LEU A 488 -0.28 5.30 -26.55
CA LEU A 488 1.15 5.57 -26.75
C LEU A 488 1.41 6.32 -28.06
N LYS A 489 0.59 6.11 -29.06
CA LYS A 489 0.72 6.67 -30.40
C LYS A 489 0.41 8.16 -30.45
N ASN A 490 -0.71 8.58 -29.83
CA ASN A 490 -1.19 9.95 -29.97
C ASN A 490 -0.19 11.00 -29.42
N PRO A 491 0.40 10.84 -28.21
CA PRO A 491 1.42 11.78 -27.72
C PRO A 491 2.64 11.86 -28.63
N LEU A 492 3.09 10.73 -29.18
CA LEU A 492 4.24 10.68 -30.08
C LEU A 492 3.96 11.35 -31.44
N LEU A 493 2.74 11.20 -31.97
CA LEU A 493 2.34 11.91 -33.20
C LEU A 493 2.25 13.43 -32.99
N GLU A 494 1.77 13.87 -31.84
CA GLU A 494 1.80 15.30 -31.48
C GLU A 494 3.24 15.83 -31.43
N GLU A 495 4.15 15.08 -30.82
CA GLU A 495 5.57 15.43 -30.72
C GLU A 495 6.24 15.47 -32.12
N ILE A 496 5.95 14.50 -33.00
CA ILE A 496 6.41 14.50 -34.38
C ILE A 496 5.93 15.76 -35.11
N ASN A 497 4.63 16.08 -34.98
CA ASN A 497 4.06 17.26 -35.63
C ASN A 497 4.67 18.57 -35.12
N LYS A 498 4.87 18.67 -33.80
CA LYS A 498 5.55 19.82 -33.18
C LYS A 498 7.01 19.94 -33.69
N ALA A 499 7.72 18.83 -33.76
CA ALA A 499 9.10 18.81 -34.25
C ALA A 499 9.21 19.14 -35.76
N LYS A 500 8.21 18.71 -36.60
CA LYS A 500 8.15 19.07 -38.04
C LYS A 500 7.88 20.55 -38.28
N THR A 501 7.04 21.17 -37.42
CA THR A 501 6.67 22.59 -37.57
C THR A 501 7.73 23.57 -37.05
N GLY A 502 8.80 23.05 -36.45
CA GLY A 502 9.93 23.87 -35.97
C GLY A 502 9.61 24.71 -34.75
N GLY A 503 8.66 24.24 -33.89
CA GLY A 503 8.35 24.83 -32.57
C GLY A 503 8.42 26.36 -32.55
N THR A 504 7.47 27.04 -33.17
CA THR A 504 7.25 28.47 -32.90
C THR A 504 6.38 28.60 -31.67
N GLU A 505 7.04 28.80 -30.55
CA GLU A 505 6.62 29.64 -29.43
C GLU A 505 7.81 30.42 -28.96
#